data_c893d0a7da6344634b276f111b201ce6
#
_entry.id   c893d0a7da6344634b276f111b201ce6
#
_cell.length_a   1.000
_cell.length_b   1.000
_cell.length_c   1.000
_cell.angle_alpha   90.00
_cell.angle_beta   90.00
_cell.angle_gamma   90.00
#
_symmetry.space_group_name_H-M   'P 1'
#
loop_
_entity.id
_entity.type
_entity.pdbx_description
1 polymer ?
#
loop_
_entity_poly.entity_id
_entity_poly.type
_entity_poly.pdbx_seq_one_letter_code
_entity_poly.pdbx_strand_id
1 'polypeptide(L)'
;MSKEKIVLNIIKRIESKLDNKENISVSDVASISGFTKRYMQKIFKEQVHLTISSYIKRRRLTKAAILIKLTKKSFYHIAMDLHFSTQQSFTRAFSREFNVSPLHFRNSAYFD
;
A
#
# COMPACT_ATOMS: atom_id res chain seq x y z
N MET A 1 -4.27 2.70 26.23
CA MET A 1 -3.39 2.94 25.08
C MET A 1 -3.85 4.19 24.34
N SER A 2 -2.94 5.06 24.00
CA SER A 2 -3.30 6.29 23.29
C SER A 2 -3.71 6.00 21.85
N LYS A 3 -4.49 6.90 21.26
CA LYS A 3 -4.89 6.80 19.86
C LYS A 3 -3.66 6.77 18.94
N GLU A 4 -2.64 7.54 19.25
CA GLU A 4 -1.39 7.58 18.49
C GLU A 4 -0.68 6.23 18.48
N LYS A 5 -0.64 5.55 19.62
CA LYS A 5 -0.04 4.22 19.71
C LYS A 5 -0.84 3.18 18.94
N ILE A 6 -2.16 3.26 19.00
CA ILE A 6 -3.03 2.35 18.25
C ILE A 6 -2.77 2.50 16.76
N VAL A 7 -2.76 3.74 16.26
CA VAL A 7 -2.50 4.02 14.85
C VAL A 7 -1.11 3.56 14.44
N LEU A 8 -0.10 3.80 15.27
CA LEU A 8 1.27 3.35 14.97
C LEU A 8 1.34 1.83 14.87
N ASN A 9 0.65 1.11 15.75
CA ASN A 9 0.60 -0.35 15.70
C ASN A 9 -0.08 -0.84 14.42
N ILE A 10 -1.13 -0.17 13.98
CA ILE A 10 -1.81 -0.47 12.71
C ILE A 10 -0.83 -0.32 11.56
N ILE A 11 -0.11 0.80 11.50
CA ILE A 11 0.88 1.07 10.46
C ILE A 11 1.97 0.00 10.44
N LYS A 12 2.51 -0.34 11.61
CA LYS A 12 3.56 -1.38 11.72
C LYS A 12 3.08 -2.72 11.19
N ARG A 13 1.83 -3.07 11.48
CA ARG A 13 1.27 -4.34 10.98
C ARG A 13 1.09 -4.32 9.48
N ILE A 14 0.60 -3.23 8.94
CA ILE A 14 0.45 -3.06 7.49
C ILE A 14 1.82 -3.20 6.81
N GLU A 15 2.83 -2.50 7.31
CA GLU A 15 4.17 -2.55 6.72
C GLU A 15 4.78 -3.94 6.81
N SER A 16 4.61 -4.63 7.94
CA SER A 16 5.11 -5.99 8.10
C SER A 16 4.49 -6.95 7.08
N LYS A 17 3.18 -6.86 6.88
CA LYS A 17 2.49 -7.70 5.90
C LYS A 17 2.95 -7.40 4.48
N LEU A 18 3.11 -6.12 4.14
CA LEU A 18 3.57 -5.73 2.81
C LEU A 18 5.01 -6.20 2.57
N ASP A 19 5.88 -6.10 3.55
CA ASP A 19 7.28 -6.55 3.44
C ASP A 19 7.36 -8.05 3.22
N ASN A 20 6.43 -8.80 3.79
CA ASN A 20 6.37 -10.26 3.63
C ASN A 20 5.54 -10.67 2.39
N LYS A 21 5.18 -9.73 1.54
CA LYS A 21 4.35 -9.96 0.34
C LYS A 21 3.01 -10.59 0.66
N GLU A 22 2.51 -10.38 1.87
CA GLU A 22 1.21 -10.89 2.27
C GLU A 22 0.12 -9.88 1.90
N ASN A 23 -1.06 -10.41 1.58
CA ASN A 23 -2.22 -9.55 1.38
C ASN A 23 -2.73 -9.07 2.73
N ILE A 24 -3.25 -7.86 2.77
CA ILE A 24 -3.83 -7.30 3.98
C ILE A 24 -5.07 -6.49 3.64
N SER A 25 -6.11 -6.65 4.45
CA SER A 25 -7.35 -5.90 4.34
C SER A 25 -7.63 -5.17 5.64
N VAL A 26 -8.57 -4.23 5.60
CA VAL A 26 -9.02 -3.53 6.81
C VAL A 26 -9.58 -4.53 7.84
N SER A 27 -10.29 -5.55 7.35
CA SER A 27 -10.86 -6.60 8.23
C SER A 27 -9.76 -7.40 8.93
N ASP A 28 -8.66 -7.71 8.22
CA ASP A 28 -7.53 -8.40 8.83
C ASP A 28 -6.93 -7.59 9.98
N VAL A 29 -6.76 -6.30 9.77
CA VAL A 29 -6.20 -5.42 10.79
C VAL A 29 -7.13 -5.35 12.00
N ALA A 30 -8.44 -5.23 11.77
CA ALA A 30 -9.42 -5.16 12.84
C ALA A 30 -9.46 -6.44 13.68
N SER A 31 -9.43 -7.61 13.00
CA SER A 31 -9.53 -8.90 13.70
C SER A 31 -8.36 -9.14 14.67
N ILE A 32 -7.21 -8.58 14.36
CA ILE A 32 -6.01 -8.78 15.18
C ILE A 32 -5.93 -7.76 16.32
N SER A 33 -6.43 -6.56 16.10
CA SER A 33 -6.29 -5.47 17.08
C SER A 33 -7.20 -5.61 18.30
N GLY A 34 -8.30 -6.34 18.17
CA GLY A 34 -9.31 -6.42 19.20
C GLY A 34 -10.28 -5.23 19.21
N PHE A 35 -10.09 -4.26 18.34
CA PHE A 35 -11.01 -3.13 18.19
C PHE A 35 -12.00 -3.38 17.05
N THR A 36 -13.12 -2.67 17.06
CA THR A 36 -14.04 -2.75 15.93
C THR A 36 -13.43 -2.08 14.72
N LYS A 37 -13.80 -2.57 13.54
CA LYS A 37 -13.38 -2.00 12.26
C LYS A 37 -13.74 -0.51 12.18
N ARG A 38 -14.96 -0.18 12.63
CA ARG A 38 -15.45 1.21 12.60
C ARG A 38 -14.58 2.14 13.46
N TYR A 39 -14.25 1.69 14.68
CA TYR A 39 -13.42 2.50 15.58
C TYR A 39 -12.04 2.72 15.01
N MET A 40 -11.41 1.68 14.50
CA MET A 40 -10.08 1.77 13.90
C MET A 40 -10.04 2.70 12.70
N GLN A 41 -11.04 2.61 11.83
CA GLN A 41 -11.12 3.50 10.67
C GLN A 41 -11.25 4.95 11.10
N LYS A 42 -12.02 5.21 12.14
CA LYS A 42 -12.22 6.56 12.65
C LYS A 42 -10.91 7.16 13.16
N ILE A 43 -10.23 6.47 14.08
CA ILE A 43 -9.01 7.01 14.68
C ILE A 43 -7.86 7.09 13.67
N PHE A 44 -7.79 6.15 12.74
CA PHE A 44 -6.78 6.16 11.70
C PHE A 44 -6.95 7.39 10.81
N LYS A 45 -8.17 7.65 10.36
CA LYS A 45 -8.45 8.81 9.52
C LYS A 45 -8.19 10.13 10.24
N GLU A 46 -8.49 10.21 11.52
CA GLU A 46 -8.21 11.39 12.33
C GLU A 46 -6.71 11.70 12.41
N GLN A 47 -5.88 10.66 12.55
CA GLN A 47 -4.45 10.82 12.74
C GLN A 47 -3.67 10.91 11.42
N VAL A 48 -4.05 10.13 10.43
CA VAL A 48 -3.29 9.97 9.17
C VAL A 48 -3.89 10.80 8.03
N HIS A 49 -5.16 11.17 8.14
CA HIS A 49 -5.90 11.90 7.11
C HIS A 49 -6.13 11.09 5.83
N LEU A 50 -6.04 9.77 5.94
CA LEU A 50 -6.36 8.81 4.88
C LEU A 50 -7.16 7.68 5.50
N THR A 51 -7.99 7.03 4.68
CA THR A 51 -8.58 5.75 5.11
C THR A 51 -7.50 4.69 5.15
N ILE A 52 -7.73 3.63 5.93
CA ILE A 52 -6.79 2.50 5.98
C ILE A 52 -6.60 1.90 4.59
N SER A 53 -7.68 1.72 3.83
CA SER A 53 -7.61 1.19 2.46
C SER A 53 -6.76 2.06 1.54
N SER A 54 -6.93 3.38 1.60
CA SER A 54 -6.15 4.30 0.79
C SER A 54 -4.68 4.28 1.18
N TYR A 55 -4.41 4.20 2.47
CA TYR A 55 -3.04 4.10 2.99
C TYR A 55 -2.36 2.83 2.47
N ILE A 56 -3.03 1.68 2.59
CA ILE A 56 -2.49 0.40 2.09
C ILE A 56 -2.19 0.49 0.59
N LYS A 57 -3.12 1.04 -0.18
CA LYS A 57 -2.94 1.18 -1.63
C LYS A 57 -1.74 2.04 -1.97
N ARG A 58 -1.58 3.18 -1.31
CA ARG A 58 -0.44 4.07 -1.54
C ARG A 58 0.88 3.41 -1.19
N ARG A 59 0.92 2.64 -0.10
CA ARG A 59 2.14 1.92 0.28
C ARG A 59 2.49 0.83 -0.72
N ARG A 60 1.49 0.12 -1.25
CA ARG A 60 1.72 -0.86 -2.32
C ARG A 60 2.32 -0.18 -3.55
N LEU A 61 1.79 0.97 -3.93
CA LEU A 61 2.29 1.71 -5.11
C LEU A 61 3.70 2.24 -4.89
N THR A 62 4.03 2.67 -3.68
CA THR A 62 5.39 3.09 -3.34
C THR A 62 6.37 1.91 -3.48
N LYS A 63 5.99 0.73 -2.97
CA LYS A 63 6.81 -0.47 -3.12
C LYS A 63 6.96 -0.86 -4.59
N ALA A 64 5.90 -0.70 -5.37
CA ALA A 64 5.95 -0.94 -6.81
C ALA A 64 6.96 -0.02 -7.49
N ALA A 65 6.97 1.26 -7.15
CA ALA A 65 7.91 2.22 -7.71
C ALA A 65 9.36 1.80 -7.45
N ILE A 66 9.64 1.32 -6.25
CA ILE A 66 10.97 0.81 -5.89
C ILE A 66 11.33 -0.41 -6.75
N LEU A 67 10.42 -1.38 -6.86
CA LEU A 67 10.67 -2.58 -7.66
C LEU A 67 10.86 -2.25 -9.14
N ILE A 68 10.10 -1.30 -9.67
CA ILE A 68 10.22 -0.89 -11.08
C ILE A 68 11.62 -0.34 -11.35
N LYS A 69 12.15 0.48 -10.44
CA LYS A 69 13.46 1.10 -10.63
C LYS A 69 14.61 0.16 -10.33
N LEU A 70 14.51 -0.67 -9.32
CA LEU A 70 15.63 -1.47 -8.82
C LEU A 70 15.67 -2.89 -9.36
N THR A 71 14.66 -3.32 -10.11
CA THR A 71 14.61 -4.68 -10.65
C THR A 71 14.20 -4.65 -12.12
N LYS A 72 14.35 -5.82 -12.78
CA LYS A 72 13.86 -6.02 -14.13
C LYS A 72 12.56 -6.83 -14.16
N LYS A 73 11.91 -6.97 -13.01
CA LYS A 73 10.65 -7.71 -12.92
C LYS A 73 9.62 -7.12 -13.86
N SER A 74 8.81 -8.00 -14.45
CA SER A 74 7.71 -7.56 -15.31
C SER A 74 6.66 -6.83 -14.47
N PHE A 75 5.93 -5.95 -15.10
CA PHE A 75 4.84 -5.24 -14.42
C PHE A 75 3.75 -6.21 -13.96
N TYR A 76 3.55 -7.30 -14.71
CA TYR A 76 2.62 -8.35 -14.30
C TYR A 76 3.05 -8.95 -12.95
N HIS A 77 4.32 -9.33 -12.83
CA HIS A 77 4.81 -9.93 -11.58
C HIS A 77 4.77 -8.96 -10.42
N ILE A 78 5.13 -7.69 -10.67
CA ILE A 78 5.04 -6.65 -9.63
C ILE A 78 3.58 -6.48 -9.16
N ALA A 79 2.65 -6.42 -10.11
CA ALA A 79 1.23 -6.30 -9.80
C ALA A 79 0.74 -7.47 -8.95
N MET A 80 1.11 -8.70 -9.33
CA MET A 80 0.69 -9.89 -8.58
C MET A 80 1.34 -9.96 -7.21
N ASP A 81 2.62 -9.66 -7.10
CA ASP A 81 3.33 -9.65 -5.82
C ASP A 81 2.70 -8.66 -4.82
N LEU A 82 2.15 -7.59 -5.34
CA LEU A 82 1.55 -6.54 -4.50
C LEU A 82 0.02 -6.66 -4.41
N HIS A 83 -0.52 -7.81 -4.85
CA HIS A 83 -1.93 -8.18 -4.68
C HIS A 83 -2.91 -7.26 -5.41
N PHE A 84 -2.51 -6.74 -6.57
CA PHE A 84 -3.47 -6.14 -7.48
C PHE A 84 -4.18 -7.26 -8.25
N SER A 85 -5.46 -7.08 -8.51
CA SER A 85 -6.25 -8.12 -9.18
C SER A 85 -5.82 -8.36 -10.62
N THR A 86 -5.34 -7.32 -11.32
CA THR A 86 -4.85 -7.42 -12.69
C THR A 86 -3.70 -6.46 -12.89
N GLN A 87 -2.88 -6.72 -13.92
CA GLN A 87 -1.85 -5.77 -14.32
C GLN A 87 -2.47 -4.44 -14.75
N GLN A 88 -3.63 -4.50 -15.40
CA GLN A 88 -4.31 -3.29 -15.87
C GLN A 88 -4.78 -2.41 -14.72
N SER A 89 -5.33 -3.01 -13.67
CA SER A 89 -5.74 -2.25 -12.48
C SER A 89 -4.53 -1.63 -11.77
N PHE A 90 -3.42 -2.35 -11.73
CA PHE A 90 -2.16 -1.84 -11.20
C PHE A 90 -1.67 -0.63 -12.01
N THR A 91 -1.63 -0.76 -13.34
CA THR A 91 -1.15 0.31 -14.22
C THR A 91 -1.98 1.58 -14.04
N ARG A 92 -3.29 1.44 -13.95
CA ARG A 92 -4.17 2.58 -13.72
C ARG A 92 -3.93 3.25 -12.37
N ALA A 93 -3.81 2.44 -11.32
CA ALA A 93 -3.57 2.96 -9.97
C ALA A 93 -2.21 3.67 -9.89
N PHE A 94 -1.18 3.07 -10.48
CA PHE A 94 0.17 3.65 -10.50
C PHE A 94 0.16 5.00 -11.24
N SER A 95 -0.43 5.03 -12.43
CA SER A 95 -0.48 6.25 -13.24
C SER A 95 -1.25 7.37 -12.57
N ARG A 96 -2.30 7.02 -11.86
CA ARG A 96 -3.10 8.01 -11.11
C ARG A 96 -2.31 8.58 -9.93
N GLU A 97 -1.55 7.73 -9.24
CA GLU A 97 -0.80 8.17 -8.04
C GLU A 97 0.42 9.00 -8.43
N PHE A 98 1.14 8.61 -9.46
CA PHE A 98 2.42 9.23 -9.81
C PHE A 98 2.39 10.09 -11.08
N ASN A 99 1.28 10.17 -11.75
CA ASN A 99 1.10 10.95 -13.00
C ASN A 99 2.05 10.51 -14.12
N VAL A 100 2.44 9.25 -14.12
CA VAL A 100 3.34 8.66 -15.12
C VAL A 100 3.08 7.16 -15.18
N SER A 101 3.21 6.56 -16.38
CA SER A 101 3.01 5.11 -16.51
C SER A 101 4.19 4.34 -15.90
N PRO A 102 3.98 3.08 -15.51
CA PRO A 102 5.10 2.24 -15.04
C PRO A 102 6.24 2.15 -16.04
N LEU A 103 5.93 2.03 -17.33
CA LEU A 103 6.96 1.92 -18.36
C LEU A 103 7.76 3.22 -18.49
N HIS A 104 7.09 4.34 -18.55
CA HIS A 104 7.76 5.63 -18.61
C HIS A 104 8.62 5.86 -17.38
N PHE A 105 8.11 5.49 -16.20
CA PHE A 105 8.85 5.61 -14.96
C PHE A 105 10.12 4.75 -14.97
N ARG A 106 10.01 3.49 -15.44
CA ARG A 106 11.16 2.59 -15.53
C ARG A 106 12.25 3.14 -16.43
N ASN A 107 11.85 3.74 -17.54
CA ASN A 107 12.80 4.26 -18.56
C ASN A 107 13.31 5.64 -18.22
N SER A 108 12.78 6.28 -17.21
CA SER A 108 13.22 7.61 -16.78
C SER A 108 14.60 7.50 -16.13
N ALA A 109 15.49 8.45 -16.45
CA ALA A 109 16.79 8.54 -15.81
C ALA A 109 16.68 9.11 -14.40
N TYR A 110 15.53 9.65 -14.06
CA TYR A 110 15.28 10.36 -12.82
C TYR A 110 14.67 9.44 -11.77
N PHE A 111 15.23 9.47 -10.57
CA PHE A 111 14.75 8.67 -9.46
C PHE A 111 14.83 9.49 -8.18
N ASP A 112 13.69 9.89 -7.66
CA ASP A 112 13.60 10.57 -6.37
C ASP A 112 12.72 9.80 -5.42
#